data_587c418adbed577fdf27b64920b443b4
#
_entry.id   587c418adbed577fdf27b64920b443b4
#
_cell.length_a   1.000
_cell.length_b   1.000
_cell.length_c   1.000
_cell.angle_alpha   90.00
_cell.angle_beta   90.00
_cell.angle_gamma   90.00
#
_symmetry.space_group_name_H-M   'P 1'
#
loop_
_entity.id
_entity.type
_entity.pdbx_description
1 polymer ?
#
loop_
_entity_poly.entity_id
_entity_poly.type
_entity_poly.pdbx_seq_one_letter_code
_entity_poly.pdbx_strand_id
1 'polypeptide(L)'
;FFYRSKQNWGNQAFFPKHDPDEKFSEILNSFVSQFYENKSVPSSVILSEEIKEKVLIEKTLTQKEGKQINISVAKKGSKLKVINQAIKNAKDSLNRKLYESQNNKELFDAVAQKFNLENNINLIEVYDNSHIQGTNSVGALIAYGDEGFIKKRYRKFNIKHKKNEQDDYGMMREVLNRR
;
A
#
# COMPACT_ATOMS: atom_id res chain seq x y z
N PHE A 1 4.86 15.17 -0.47
CA PHE A 1 5.25 16.11 0.60
C PHE A 1 4.05 16.89 1.09
N PHE A 2 3.96 17.04 2.41
CA PHE A 2 2.90 17.80 3.07
C PHE A 2 3.50 19.01 3.78
N TYR A 3 3.01 20.20 3.46
CA TYR A 3 3.44 21.45 4.08
C TYR A 3 2.28 22.11 4.79
N ARG A 4 2.51 22.56 6.03
CA ARG A 4 1.57 23.38 6.80
C ARG A 4 2.34 24.51 7.47
N SER A 5 1.81 25.74 7.37
CA SER A 5 2.48 26.94 7.92
C SER A 5 3.96 27.06 7.51
N LYS A 6 4.29 26.76 6.24
CA LYS A 6 5.63 26.74 5.65
C LYS A 6 6.58 25.68 6.27
N GLN A 7 6.11 24.80 7.13
CA GLN A 7 6.88 23.69 7.69
C GLN A 7 6.57 22.38 6.95
N ASN A 8 7.58 21.55 6.75
CA ASN A 8 7.43 20.22 6.19
C ASN A 8 6.89 19.29 7.28
N TRP A 9 5.69 18.73 7.05
CA TRP A 9 5.02 17.78 7.93
C TRP A 9 5.30 16.32 7.56
N GLY A 10 6.20 16.11 6.61
CA GLY A 10 6.60 14.79 6.17
C GLY A 10 6.29 14.51 4.71
N ASN A 11 6.55 13.27 4.33
CA ASN A 11 6.26 12.77 2.99
C ASN A 11 5.74 11.35 3.07
N GLN A 12 5.03 10.94 2.03
CA GLN A 12 4.56 9.57 1.86
C GLN A 12 4.73 9.19 0.38
N ALA A 13 5.27 8.01 0.13
CA ALA A 13 5.32 7.43 -1.19
C ALA A 13 4.03 6.64 -1.47
N PHE A 14 3.50 6.79 -2.68
CA PHE A 14 2.37 6.05 -3.21
C PHE A 14 2.81 5.37 -4.49
N PHE A 15 2.32 4.17 -4.72
CA PHE A 15 2.64 3.35 -5.89
C PHE A 15 1.32 2.96 -6.59
N PRO A 16 0.73 3.90 -7.37
CA PRO A 16 -0.50 3.62 -8.08
C PRO A 16 -0.28 2.53 -9.13
N LYS A 17 -1.25 1.61 -9.25
CA LYS A 17 -1.27 0.66 -10.36
C LYS A 17 -1.77 1.39 -11.60
N HIS A 18 -1.08 1.25 -12.69
CA HIS A 18 -1.40 1.87 -13.98
C HIS A 18 -1.05 0.91 -15.11
N ASP A 19 -1.57 1.20 -16.31
CA ASP A 19 -1.16 0.51 -17.51
C ASP A 19 0.29 0.93 -17.89
N PRO A 20 1.18 0.02 -18.29
CA PRO A 20 2.53 0.37 -18.73
C PRO A 20 2.60 1.39 -19.85
N ASP A 21 1.59 1.42 -20.73
CA ASP A 21 1.52 2.33 -21.89
C ASP A 21 0.89 3.68 -21.57
N GLU A 22 0.39 3.87 -20.35
CA GLU A 22 -0.28 5.10 -19.90
C GLU A 22 0.76 6.24 -19.71
N LYS A 23 0.44 7.44 -20.22
CA LYS A 23 1.32 8.60 -20.07
C LYS A 23 1.37 9.08 -18.63
N PHE A 24 2.54 9.48 -18.17
CA PHE A 24 2.76 9.97 -16.81
C PHE A 24 1.78 11.09 -16.39
N SER A 25 1.48 12.02 -17.32
CA SER A 25 0.51 13.10 -17.07
C SER A 25 -0.92 12.59 -16.81
N GLU A 26 -1.30 11.47 -17.41
CA GLU A 26 -2.61 10.81 -17.21
C GLU A 26 -2.66 10.06 -15.87
N ILE A 27 -1.58 9.34 -15.55
CA ILE A 27 -1.40 8.70 -14.25
C ILE A 27 -1.46 9.75 -13.12
N LEU A 28 -0.77 10.88 -13.29
CA LEU A 28 -0.74 11.96 -12.32
C LEU A 28 -2.12 12.62 -12.18
N ASN A 29 -2.85 12.81 -13.28
CA ASN A 29 -4.22 13.32 -13.30
C ASN A 29 -5.17 12.45 -12.48
N SER A 30 -5.18 11.15 -12.77
CA SER A 30 -5.99 10.15 -12.08
C SER A 30 -5.61 10.05 -10.60
N PHE A 31 -4.31 10.05 -10.29
CA PHE A 31 -3.83 10.01 -8.92
C PHE A 31 -4.28 11.23 -8.11
N VAL A 32 -4.15 12.45 -8.63
CA VAL A 32 -4.55 13.68 -7.92
C VAL A 32 -6.04 13.66 -7.62
N SER A 33 -6.86 13.27 -8.59
CA SER A 33 -8.32 13.18 -8.44
C SER A 33 -8.71 12.19 -7.35
N GLN A 34 -8.20 10.96 -7.40
CA GLN A 34 -8.49 9.91 -6.42
C GLN A 34 -7.92 10.23 -5.03
N PHE A 35 -6.71 10.79 -4.98
CA PHE A 35 -6.05 11.11 -3.71
C PHE A 35 -6.85 12.07 -2.85
N TYR A 36 -7.45 13.09 -3.48
CA TYR A 36 -8.24 14.10 -2.80
C TYR A 36 -9.74 13.78 -2.70
N GLU A 37 -10.20 12.63 -3.19
CA GLU A 37 -11.60 12.22 -3.07
C GLU A 37 -12.08 12.19 -1.61
N ASN A 38 -11.30 11.61 -0.71
CA ASN A 38 -11.63 11.41 0.70
C ASN A 38 -10.67 12.13 1.67
N LYS A 39 -9.95 13.15 1.19
CA LYS A 39 -9.02 13.95 2.00
C LYS A 39 -9.28 15.43 1.85
N SER A 40 -8.95 16.18 2.88
CA SER A 40 -8.96 17.65 2.80
C SER A 40 -7.88 18.14 1.84
N VAL A 41 -8.21 19.18 1.08
CA VAL A 41 -7.32 19.72 0.05
C VAL A 41 -6.64 21.00 0.56
N PRO A 42 -5.31 21.14 0.44
CA PRO A 42 -4.63 22.38 0.74
C PRO A 42 -4.98 23.45 -0.31
N SER A 43 -4.84 24.73 0.02
CA SER A 43 -5.06 25.83 -0.93
C SER A 43 -4.12 25.82 -2.14
N SER A 44 -2.99 25.11 -2.06
CA SER A 44 -2.03 24.99 -3.16
C SER A 44 -1.52 23.54 -3.28
N VAL A 45 -1.67 22.99 -4.48
CA VAL A 45 -1.10 21.70 -4.87
C VAL A 45 -0.04 21.97 -5.94
N ILE A 46 1.18 21.46 -5.74
CA ILE A 46 2.30 21.67 -6.67
C ILE A 46 2.65 20.33 -7.30
N LEU A 47 2.67 20.30 -8.62
CA LEU A 47 2.95 19.10 -9.41
C LEU A 47 4.31 19.22 -10.13
N SER A 48 4.85 18.08 -10.52
CA SER A 48 6.07 18.00 -11.35
C SER A 48 5.79 18.30 -12.82
N GLU A 49 4.58 17.98 -13.29
CA GLU A 49 4.15 18.16 -14.68
C GLU A 49 2.72 18.69 -14.76
N GLU A 50 2.37 19.23 -15.94
CA GLU A 50 1.01 19.64 -16.24
C GLU A 50 0.10 18.41 -16.39
N ILE A 51 -1.13 18.55 -15.91
CA ILE A 51 -2.19 17.55 -16.07
C ILE A 51 -3.27 18.09 -17.00
N LYS A 52 -3.89 17.19 -17.80
CA LYS A 52 -4.85 17.61 -18.83
C LYS A 52 -6.08 18.30 -18.25
N GLU A 53 -6.62 17.76 -17.17
CA GLU A 53 -7.90 18.20 -16.57
C GLU A 53 -7.71 19.16 -15.39
N LYS A 54 -6.56 19.87 -15.37
CA LYS A 54 -6.21 20.81 -14.29
C LYS A 54 -7.37 21.71 -13.88
N VAL A 55 -7.98 22.40 -14.84
CA VAL A 55 -9.06 23.39 -14.59
C VAL A 55 -10.29 22.72 -13.99
N LEU A 56 -10.64 21.53 -14.49
CA LEU A 56 -11.77 20.76 -13.98
C LEU A 56 -11.52 20.31 -12.53
N ILE A 57 -10.34 19.76 -12.27
CA ILE A 57 -9.95 19.29 -10.94
C ILE A 57 -9.90 20.47 -9.94
N GLU A 58 -9.30 21.61 -10.31
CA GLU A 58 -9.28 22.81 -9.46
C GLU A 58 -10.69 23.25 -9.09
N LYS A 59 -11.61 23.31 -10.07
CA LYS A 59 -13.01 23.69 -9.85
C LYS A 59 -13.73 22.72 -8.92
N THR A 60 -13.60 21.42 -9.16
CA THR A 60 -14.22 20.37 -8.34
C THR A 60 -13.71 20.40 -6.91
N LEU A 61 -12.40 20.51 -6.70
CA LEU A 61 -11.79 20.58 -5.39
C LEU A 61 -12.14 21.90 -4.65
N THR A 62 -12.25 23.00 -5.38
CA THR A 62 -12.70 24.31 -4.84
C THR A 62 -14.14 24.23 -4.33
N GLN A 63 -15.03 23.61 -5.10
CA GLN A 63 -16.42 23.39 -4.66
C GLN A 63 -16.49 22.49 -3.43
N LYS A 64 -15.72 21.39 -3.42
CA LYS A 64 -15.67 20.46 -2.30
C LYS A 64 -15.24 21.12 -0.99
N GLU A 65 -14.18 21.93 -1.02
CA GLU A 65 -13.58 22.53 0.18
C GLU A 65 -14.18 23.88 0.57
N GLY A 66 -14.99 24.49 -0.30
CA GLY A 66 -15.53 25.84 -0.08
C GLY A 66 -14.49 26.97 -0.05
N LYS A 67 -13.28 26.70 -0.57
CA LYS A 67 -12.16 27.65 -0.65
C LYS A 67 -11.41 27.46 -1.98
N GLN A 68 -10.78 28.52 -2.47
CA GLN A 68 -10.03 28.46 -3.70
C GLN A 68 -8.83 27.49 -3.59
N ILE A 69 -8.76 26.54 -4.51
CA ILE A 69 -7.66 25.60 -4.67
C ILE A 69 -6.89 25.95 -5.94
N ASN A 70 -5.57 25.95 -5.87
CA ASN A 70 -4.69 26.21 -7.00
C ASN A 70 -3.75 25.01 -7.24
N ILE A 71 -3.80 24.46 -8.43
CA ILE A 71 -2.87 23.41 -8.89
C ILE A 71 -1.85 24.06 -9.81
N SER A 72 -0.56 23.91 -9.53
CA SER A 72 0.50 24.56 -10.31
C SER A 72 1.70 23.64 -10.50
N VAL A 73 2.40 23.85 -11.63
CA VAL A 73 3.70 23.23 -11.87
C VAL A 73 4.81 24.19 -11.44
N ALA A 74 5.77 23.69 -10.70
CA ALA A 74 6.89 24.49 -10.24
C ALA A 74 7.94 24.67 -11.34
N LYS A 75 8.13 25.90 -11.81
CA LYS A 75 9.11 26.21 -12.85
C LYS A 75 10.41 26.84 -12.31
N LYS A 76 10.39 27.44 -11.13
CA LYS A 76 11.55 28.13 -10.55
C LYS A 76 11.43 28.31 -9.01
N GLY A 77 12.52 28.71 -8.38
CA GLY A 77 12.57 29.11 -6.97
C GLY A 77 12.42 27.97 -5.97
N SER A 78 11.94 28.27 -4.77
CA SER A 78 11.79 27.32 -3.68
C SER A 78 10.84 26.18 -4.00
N LYS A 79 9.77 26.45 -4.75
CA LYS A 79 8.80 25.42 -5.17
C LYS A 79 9.47 24.35 -6.05
N LEU A 80 10.35 24.74 -6.97
CA LEU A 80 11.09 23.80 -7.80
C LEU A 80 12.04 22.94 -6.96
N LYS A 81 12.70 23.52 -5.95
CA LYS A 81 13.56 22.74 -5.03
C LYS A 81 12.77 21.66 -4.29
N VAL A 82 11.56 22.01 -3.83
CA VAL A 82 10.66 21.05 -3.16
C VAL A 82 10.24 19.93 -4.11
N ILE A 83 9.87 20.24 -5.35
CA ILE A 83 9.51 19.22 -6.35
C ILE A 83 10.69 18.32 -6.68
N ASN A 84 11.88 18.87 -6.89
CA ASN A 84 13.08 18.06 -7.16
C ASN A 84 13.40 17.12 -5.98
N GLN A 85 13.23 17.59 -4.75
CA GLN A 85 13.37 16.72 -3.57
C GLN A 85 12.28 15.64 -3.53
N ALA A 86 11.05 15.97 -3.90
CA ALA A 86 9.96 14.99 -3.96
C ALA A 86 10.21 13.92 -5.04
N ILE A 87 10.70 14.32 -6.21
CA ILE A 87 11.08 13.39 -7.28
C ILE A 87 12.22 12.47 -6.82
N LYS A 88 13.24 13.01 -6.17
CA LYS A 88 14.34 12.21 -5.62
C LYS A 88 13.80 11.19 -4.62
N ASN A 89 13.01 11.61 -3.63
CA ASN A 89 12.43 10.72 -2.64
C ASN A 89 11.52 9.64 -3.27
N ALA A 90 10.78 9.99 -4.32
CA ALA A 90 9.94 9.03 -5.04
C ALA A 90 10.80 7.96 -5.74
N LYS A 91 11.89 8.37 -6.42
CA LYS A 91 12.85 7.44 -7.05
C LYS A 91 13.51 6.52 -6.02
N ASP A 92 13.98 7.08 -4.91
CA ASP A 92 14.62 6.30 -3.83
C ASP A 92 13.64 5.29 -3.22
N SER A 93 12.37 5.69 -3.04
CA SER A 93 11.31 4.80 -2.54
C SER A 93 10.95 3.70 -3.53
N LEU A 94 10.91 4.02 -4.83
CA LEU A 94 10.67 3.05 -5.90
C LEU A 94 11.80 2.03 -5.97
N ASN A 95 13.06 2.49 -5.99
CA ASN A 95 14.23 1.60 -6.03
C ASN A 95 14.24 0.64 -4.84
N ARG A 96 13.93 1.13 -3.64
CA ARG A 96 13.81 0.29 -2.44
C ARG A 96 12.73 -0.77 -2.61
N LYS A 97 11.54 -0.39 -3.08
CA LYS A 97 10.44 -1.32 -3.31
C LYS A 97 10.79 -2.39 -4.35
N LEU A 98 11.44 -2.02 -5.44
CA LEU A 98 11.90 -2.96 -6.46
C LEU A 98 12.94 -3.94 -5.92
N TYR A 99 13.89 -3.44 -5.12
CA TYR A 99 14.90 -4.28 -4.48
C TYR A 99 14.28 -5.28 -3.48
N GLU A 100 13.33 -4.81 -2.65
CA GLU A 100 12.58 -5.68 -1.73
C GLU A 100 11.80 -6.76 -2.48
N SER A 101 11.15 -6.41 -3.60
CA SER A 101 10.41 -7.37 -4.42
C SER A 101 11.32 -8.42 -5.08
N GLN A 102 12.50 -8.03 -5.55
CA GLN A 102 13.47 -8.94 -6.11
C GLN A 102 14.01 -9.91 -5.04
N ASN A 103 14.39 -9.42 -3.87
CA ASN A 103 14.82 -10.26 -2.75
C ASN A 103 13.74 -11.25 -2.33
N ASN A 104 12.47 -10.83 -2.31
CA ASN A 104 11.36 -11.73 -1.98
C ASN A 104 11.23 -12.88 -2.99
N LYS A 105 11.41 -12.59 -4.28
CA LYS A 105 11.39 -13.61 -5.32
C LYS A 105 12.51 -14.64 -5.14
N GLU A 106 13.74 -14.19 -4.88
CA GLU A 106 14.87 -15.07 -4.59
C GLU A 106 14.61 -15.94 -3.35
N LEU A 107 13.98 -15.39 -2.30
CA LEU A 107 13.57 -16.15 -1.12
C LEU A 107 12.51 -17.22 -1.45
N PHE A 108 11.52 -16.90 -2.27
CA PHE A 108 10.51 -17.87 -2.70
C PHE A 108 11.11 -19.00 -3.53
N ASP A 109 12.04 -18.68 -4.44
CA ASP A 109 12.75 -19.68 -5.24
C ASP A 109 13.59 -20.60 -4.32
N ALA A 110 14.28 -20.02 -3.32
CA ALA A 110 15.04 -20.81 -2.33
C ALA A 110 14.14 -21.74 -1.50
N VAL A 111 12.96 -21.27 -1.09
CA VAL A 111 11.96 -22.10 -0.38
C VAL A 111 11.44 -23.21 -1.28
N ALA A 112 11.11 -22.92 -2.55
CA ALA A 112 10.67 -23.91 -3.51
C ALA A 112 11.71 -25.02 -3.70
N GLN A 113 12.98 -24.66 -3.86
CA GLN A 113 14.10 -25.59 -3.98
C GLN A 113 14.27 -26.42 -2.70
N LYS A 114 14.23 -25.78 -1.53
CA LYS A 114 14.42 -26.45 -0.23
C LYS A 114 13.37 -27.54 0.04
N PHE A 115 12.13 -27.32 -0.42
CA PHE A 115 11.00 -28.24 -0.23
C PHE A 115 10.69 -29.09 -1.48
N ASN A 116 11.52 -29.01 -2.54
CA ASN A 116 11.33 -29.73 -3.81
C ASN A 116 9.92 -29.50 -4.40
N LEU A 117 9.46 -28.25 -4.42
CA LEU A 117 8.14 -27.90 -4.98
C LEU A 117 8.28 -27.71 -6.49
N GLU A 118 7.37 -28.32 -7.26
CA GLU A 118 7.40 -28.30 -8.72
C GLU A 118 6.94 -26.96 -9.33
N ASN A 119 6.19 -26.15 -8.57
CA ASN A 119 5.61 -24.89 -9.03
C ASN A 119 6.27 -23.69 -8.35
N ASN A 120 6.31 -22.57 -9.06
CA ASN A 120 6.74 -21.30 -8.47
C ASN A 120 5.81 -20.88 -7.32
N ILE A 121 6.40 -20.62 -6.18
CA ILE A 121 5.68 -20.09 -5.02
C ILE A 121 5.49 -18.58 -5.24
N ASN A 122 4.26 -18.10 -5.08
CA ASN A 122 3.93 -16.67 -5.11
C ASN A 122 3.18 -16.22 -3.84
N LEU A 123 2.89 -17.17 -2.95
CA LEU A 123 2.18 -16.92 -1.70
C LEU A 123 2.62 -17.93 -0.64
N ILE A 124 2.96 -17.43 0.53
CA ILE A 124 3.17 -18.20 1.75
C ILE A 124 2.11 -17.76 2.76
N GLU A 125 1.35 -18.72 3.30
CA GLU A 125 0.44 -18.49 4.40
C GLU A 125 0.97 -19.21 5.63
N VAL A 126 0.99 -18.50 6.75
CA VAL A 126 1.41 -19.02 8.05
C VAL A 126 0.22 -18.97 9.00
N TYR A 127 0.02 -20.09 9.66
CA TYR A 127 -1.07 -20.28 10.62
C TYR A 127 -0.49 -20.50 12.00
N ASP A 128 -1.12 -19.89 12.98
CA ASP A 128 -0.80 -20.07 14.40
C ASP A 128 -2.07 -20.14 15.23
N ASN A 129 -2.06 -20.98 16.24
CA ASN A 129 -3.18 -21.13 17.18
C ASN A 129 -2.74 -20.72 18.58
N SER A 130 -3.65 -20.06 19.31
CA SER A 130 -3.42 -19.64 20.67
C SER A 130 -4.69 -19.81 21.49
N HIS A 131 -4.53 -20.16 22.77
CA HIS A 131 -5.62 -20.23 23.75
C HIS A 131 -5.14 -19.76 25.13
N ILE A 132 -6.06 -19.33 25.97
CA ILE A 132 -5.80 -18.97 27.36
C ILE A 132 -6.35 -20.10 28.22
N GLN A 133 -5.46 -21.00 28.66
CA GLN A 133 -5.81 -22.16 29.52
C GLN A 133 -7.03 -22.97 29.01
N GLY A 134 -7.08 -23.20 27.70
CA GLY A 134 -8.18 -23.92 27.04
C GLY A 134 -9.46 -23.10 26.82
N THR A 135 -9.40 -21.77 27.01
CA THR A 135 -10.52 -20.88 26.74
C THR A 135 -10.12 -19.81 25.74
N ASN A 136 -11.13 -19.20 25.07
CA ASN A 136 -10.91 -18.15 24.07
C ASN A 136 -9.93 -18.55 22.94
N SER A 137 -10.02 -19.79 22.49
CA SER A 137 -9.14 -20.35 21.49
C SER A 137 -9.31 -19.64 20.15
N VAL A 138 -8.21 -19.20 19.58
CA VAL A 138 -8.18 -18.45 18.31
C VAL A 138 -7.10 -19.02 17.40
N GLY A 139 -7.39 -19.02 16.09
CA GLY A 139 -6.40 -19.21 15.06
C GLY A 139 -6.13 -17.90 14.32
N ALA A 140 -4.92 -17.69 13.90
CA ALA A 140 -4.50 -16.56 13.08
C ALA A 140 -3.91 -17.05 11.75
N LEU A 141 -4.16 -16.29 10.69
CA LEU A 141 -3.53 -16.45 9.38
C LEU A 141 -2.85 -15.16 9.01
N ILE A 142 -1.58 -15.22 8.66
CA ILE A 142 -0.84 -14.18 7.98
C ILE A 142 -0.44 -14.66 6.59
N ALA A 143 -0.36 -13.73 5.64
CA ALA A 143 -0.01 -14.01 4.26
C ALA A 143 1.16 -13.14 3.79
N TYR A 144 2.08 -13.74 3.06
CA TYR A 144 3.26 -13.10 2.51
C TYR A 144 3.36 -13.44 1.02
N GLY A 145 3.54 -12.44 0.17
CA GLY A 145 3.64 -12.56 -1.28
C GLY A 145 4.82 -11.75 -1.84
N ASP A 146 4.91 -11.63 -3.15
CA ASP A 146 6.02 -10.98 -3.85
C ASP A 146 6.29 -9.54 -3.36
N GLU A 147 5.24 -8.82 -2.99
CA GLU A 147 5.35 -7.45 -2.45
C GLU A 147 5.46 -7.41 -0.91
N GLY A 148 5.68 -8.55 -0.24
CA GLY A 148 5.76 -8.65 1.22
C GLY A 148 4.43 -9.04 1.88
N PHE A 149 4.21 -8.60 3.12
CA PHE A 149 3.03 -8.96 3.90
C PHE A 149 1.72 -8.43 3.31
N ILE A 150 0.79 -9.34 3.00
CA ILE A 150 -0.53 -9.03 2.43
C ILE A 150 -1.56 -8.90 3.54
N LYS A 151 -1.59 -7.76 4.23
CA LYS A 151 -2.47 -7.51 5.37
C LYS A 151 -3.96 -7.72 5.08
N LYS A 152 -4.41 -7.50 3.84
CA LYS A 152 -5.80 -7.75 3.40
C LYS A 152 -6.20 -9.23 3.47
N ARG A 153 -5.23 -10.13 3.46
CA ARG A 153 -5.43 -11.59 3.58
C ARG A 153 -5.36 -12.10 5.01
N TYR A 154 -4.96 -11.28 5.97
CA TYR A 154 -4.94 -11.68 7.38
C TYR A 154 -6.33 -12.07 7.86
N ARG A 155 -6.41 -13.17 8.60
CA ARG A 155 -7.66 -13.66 9.19
C ARG A 155 -7.44 -14.05 10.64
N LYS A 156 -8.50 -13.84 11.42
CA LYS A 156 -8.63 -14.35 12.77
C LYS A 156 -9.81 -15.30 12.79
N PHE A 157 -9.62 -16.49 13.32
CA PHE A 157 -10.63 -17.53 13.44
C PHE A 157 -10.90 -17.78 14.94
N ASN A 158 -12.07 -17.44 15.42
CA ASN A 158 -12.49 -17.92 16.73
C ASN A 158 -12.86 -19.40 16.57
N ILE A 159 -12.28 -20.27 17.40
CA ILE A 159 -12.57 -21.70 17.41
C ILE A 159 -13.98 -21.92 17.93
N LYS A 160 -14.78 -22.68 17.20
CA LYS A 160 -16.22 -22.87 17.49
C LYS A 160 -16.51 -24.21 18.15
N HIS A 161 -15.72 -25.24 17.85
CA HIS A 161 -15.94 -26.58 18.37
C HIS A 161 -15.24 -26.74 19.71
N LYS A 162 -16.04 -26.85 20.79
CA LYS A 162 -15.55 -27.03 22.17
C LYS A 162 -14.57 -28.20 22.32
N LYS A 163 -14.72 -29.27 21.54
CA LYS A 163 -13.78 -30.40 21.54
C LYS A 163 -12.40 -30.02 21.01
N ASN A 164 -12.30 -28.95 20.25
CA ASN A 164 -11.04 -28.47 19.64
C ASN A 164 -10.33 -27.46 20.54
N GLU A 165 -10.97 -26.91 21.57
CA GLU A 165 -10.43 -25.82 22.40
C GLU A 165 -9.15 -26.19 23.17
N GLN A 166 -8.93 -27.49 23.42
CA GLN A 166 -7.75 -28.03 24.11
C GLN A 166 -6.89 -28.94 23.21
N ASP A 167 -7.25 -29.04 21.92
CA ASP A 167 -6.58 -29.86 20.95
C ASP A 167 -6.02 -28.98 19.82
N ASP A 168 -4.71 -28.75 19.83
CA ASP A 168 -4.03 -27.93 18.84
C ASP A 168 -4.22 -28.45 17.42
N TYR A 169 -4.25 -29.76 17.23
CA TYR A 169 -4.52 -30.37 15.93
C TYR A 169 -5.98 -30.15 15.49
N GLY A 170 -6.92 -30.27 16.41
CA GLY A 170 -8.32 -29.99 16.16
C GLY A 170 -8.56 -28.52 15.81
N MET A 171 -7.92 -27.61 16.56
CA MET A 171 -7.96 -26.16 16.24
C MET A 171 -7.39 -25.88 14.85
N MET A 172 -6.23 -26.43 14.51
CA MET A 172 -5.62 -26.23 13.20
C MET A 172 -6.51 -26.78 12.08
N ARG A 173 -7.08 -27.97 12.26
CA ARG A 173 -8.02 -28.56 11.29
C ARG A 173 -9.24 -27.68 11.07
N GLU A 174 -9.82 -27.12 12.14
CA GLU A 174 -10.95 -26.20 12.04
C GLU A 174 -10.55 -24.92 11.27
N VAL A 175 -9.40 -24.32 11.58
CA VAL A 175 -8.89 -23.13 10.89
C VAL A 175 -8.70 -23.39 9.40
N LEU A 176 -8.02 -24.47 9.04
CA LEU A 176 -7.74 -24.84 7.65
C LEU A 176 -9.05 -25.13 6.85
N ASN A 177 -10.03 -25.79 7.47
CA ASN A 177 -11.33 -26.04 6.81
C ASN A 177 -12.17 -24.77 6.59
N ARG A 178 -11.89 -23.71 7.33
CA ARG A 178 -12.62 -22.42 7.23
C ARG A 178 -11.87 -21.36 6.42
N ARG A 179 -10.66 -21.68 6.00
CA ARG A 179 -9.86 -20.81 5.11
C ARG A 179 -10.44 -20.79 3.72
#